data_c332334d4a7ac8ea4d6a6c58aef1d268
#
_entry.id   c332334d4a7ac8ea4d6a6c58aef1d268
#
_cell.length_a   1.000
_cell.length_b   1.000
_cell.length_c   1.000
_cell.angle_alpha   90.00
_cell.angle_beta   90.00
_cell.angle_gamma   90.00
#
_symmetry.space_group_name_H-M   'P 1'
#
loop_
_entity.id
_entity.type
_entity.pdbx_description
1 polymer ?
#
loop_
_entity_poly.entity_id
_entity_poly.type
_entity_poly.pdbx_seq_one_letter_code
_entity_poly.pdbx_strand_id
1 'polypeptide(L)'
;MPTLADNGHYIGSESTFYRVLKEAGQIAERSAAKSRQKNNKPSAQIATKPNEVWTWDISYLATQTRGLHFYLYMIVDIFSRKIVGAEVYDQELGELAATVLQRSVWSEKCVKEGTTLHSDNGAPMRSFTMQAKMRDLGVASSYSRPRVSNDNPYSEALFRTTKYHHSWPKDGFKNIADAREWVTDVFQ
;
A
#
# COMPACT_ATOMS: atom_id res chain seq x y z
N MET A 1 -39.94 4.96 2.38
CA MET A 1 -40.13 6.41 2.10
C MET A 1 -40.15 6.69 0.59
N PRO A 2 -39.16 6.33 -0.22
CA PRO A 2 -39.21 6.56 -1.67
C PRO A 2 -40.49 6.02 -2.31
N THR A 3 -40.87 4.81 -1.99
CA THR A 3 -42.05 4.09 -2.56
C THR A 3 -43.40 4.83 -2.38
N LEU A 4 -43.60 5.55 -1.29
CA LEU A 4 -44.80 6.32 -1.06
C LEU A 4 -44.75 7.66 -1.84
N ALA A 5 -43.60 8.28 -1.93
CA ALA A 5 -43.41 9.48 -2.73
C ALA A 5 -43.54 9.19 -4.23
N ASP A 6 -43.05 8.04 -4.69
CA ASP A 6 -43.19 7.57 -6.07
C ASP A 6 -44.66 7.32 -6.46
N ASN A 7 -45.52 6.98 -5.48
CA ASN A 7 -46.94 6.84 -5.63
C ASN A 7 -47.73 8.15 -5.42
N GLY A 8 -47.07 9.29 -5.33
CA GLY A 8 -47.67 10.62 -5.14
C GLY A 8 -48.17 10.91 -3.72
N HIS A 9 -47.85 10.08 -2.72
CA HIS A 9 -48.26 10.28 -1.33
C HIS A 9 -47.16 10.96 -0.53
N TYR A 10 -47.29 12.25 -0.30
CA TYR A 10 -46.39 12.99 0.60
C TYR A 10 -46.94 13.02 2.02
N ILE A 11 -46.28 12.34 2.96
CA ILE A 11 -46.68 12.24 4.36
C ILE A 11 -45.89 13.25 5.21
N GLY A 12 -44.64 13.52 4.86
CA GLY A 12 -43.80 14.46 5.59
C GLY A 12 -42.34 14.42 5.15
N SER A 13 -41.52 15.37 5.63
CA SER A 13 -40.09 15.38 5.37
C SER A 13 -39.38 14.24 6.10
N GLU A 14 -38.22 13.84 5.60
CA GLU A 14 -37.37 12.83 6.24
C GLU A 14 -37.06 13.19 7.71
N SER A 15 -36.78 14.47 7.98
CA SER A 15 -36.57 14.97 9.35
C SER A 15 -37.77 14.74 10.26
N THR A 16 -39.00 14.89 9.74
CA THR A 16 -40.24 14.64 10.50
C THR A 16 -40.34 13.17 10.89
N PHE A 17 -40.02 12.25 9.98
CA PHE A 17 -40.04 10.81 10.28
C PHE A 17 -38.99 10.45 11.34
N TYR A 18 -37.78 10.95 11.24
CA TYR A 18 -36.74 10.71 12.26
C TYR A 18 -37.18 11.23 13.64
N ARG A 19 -37.85 12.39 13.68
CA ARG A 19 -38.38 12.93 14.95
C ARG A 19 -39.43 12.02 15.56
N VAL A 20 -40.43 11.64 14.78
CA VAL A 20 -41.54 10.77 15.24
C VAL A 20 -41.02 9.39 15.66
N LEU A 21 -40.14 8.77 14.87
CA LEU A 21 -39.53 7.49 15.23
C LEU A 21 -38.67 7.57 16.50
N LYS A 22 -38.01 8.70 16.71
CA LYS A 22 -37.23 8.93 17.94
C LYS A 22 -38.15 9.06 19.16
N GLU A 23 -39.25 9.84 19.04
CA GLU A 23 -40.26 10.00 20.08
C GLU A 23 -40.95 8.64 20.42
N ALA A 24 -41.17 7.79 19.41
CA ALA A 24 -41.72 6.45 19.57
C ALA A 24 -40.71 5.40 20.03
N GLY A 25 -39.44 5.75 20.28
CA GLY A 25 -38.38 4.82 20.69
C GLY A 25 -38.05 3.76 19.62
N GLN A 26 -38.43 3.98 18.37
CA GLN A 26 -38.24 3.03 17.27
C GLN A 26 -36.95 3.25 16.47
N ILE A 27 -36.20 4.29 16.76
CA ILE A 27 -34.86 4.45 16.20
C ILE A 27 -33.93 3.63 17.10
N ALA A 28 -33.39 2.55 16.56
CA ALA A 28 -32.29 1.85 17.18
C ALA A 28 -31.15 2.85 17.42
N GLU A 29 -30.73 3.04 18.68
CA GLU A 29 -29.51 3.78 18.96
C GLU A 29 -28.40 3.16 18.12
N ARG A 30 -27.77 3.97 17.25
CA ARG A 30 -26.55 3.54 16.59
C ARG A 30 -25.63 3.06 17.69
N SER A 31 -25.36 1.76 17.75
CA SER A 31 -24.41 1.19 18.69
C SER A 31 -23.22 2.13 18.77
N ALA A 32 -22.92 2.61 19.97
CA ALA A 32 -21.82 3.55 20.20
C ALA A 32 -20.61 3.05 19.42
N ALA A 33 -20.10 3.89 18.52
CA ALA A 33 -18.97 3.52 17.70
C ALA A 33 -17.91 2.94 18.63
N LYS A 34 -17.50 1.68 18.41
CA LYS A 34 -16.45 1.05 19.22
C LYS A 34 -15.37 2.08 19.43
N SER A 35 -15.06 2.39 20.70
CA SER A 35 -14.00 3.34 21.04
C SER A 35 -12.77 2.96 20.22
N ARG A 36 -12.18 3.93 19.52
CA ARG A 36 -10.97 3.72 18.72
C ARG A 36 -9.97 3.00 19.62
N GLN A 37 -9.70 1.73 19.35
CA GLN A 37 -8.59 1.05 20.00
C GLN A 37 -7.35 1.89 19.72
N LYS A 38 -6.70 2.39 20.77
CA LYS A 38 -5.38 3.03 20.64
C LYS A 38 -4.41 1.94 20.20
N ASN A 39 -4.18 1.83 18.90
CA ASN A 39 -3.10 1.00 18.41
C ASN A 39 -1.80 1.62 18.89
N ASN A 40 -1.06 0.91 19.72
CA ASN A 40 0.25 1.33 20.16
C ASN A 40 1.12 1.57 18.91
N LYS A 41 1.95 2.63 18.97
CA LYS A 41 2.91 2.91 17.88
C LYS A 41 3.81 1.67 17.76
N PRO A 42 3.97 1.08 16.55
CA PRO A 42 4.96 0.02 16.35
C PRO A 42 6.33 0.52 16.82
N SER A 43 7.14 -0.37 17.40
CA SER A 43 8.54 -0.02 17.67
C SER A 43 9.19 0.38 16.36
N ALA A 44 9.94 1.48 16.38
CA ALA A 44 10.70 1.90 15.19
C ALA A 44 11.60 0.74 14.76
N GLN A 45 11.53 0.37 13.48
CA GLN A 45 12.42 -0.63 12.93
C GLN A 45 13.80 0.01 12.80
N ILE A 46 14.75 -0.45 13.60
CA ILE A 46 16.14 0.03 13.59
C ILE A 46 16.98 -1.07 12.97
N ALA A 47 17.61 -0.76 11.84
CA ALA A 47 18.60 -1.64 11.24
C ALA A 47 20.00 -1.24 11.70
N THR A 48 20.81 -2.22 12.08
CA THR A 48 22.22 -2.02 12.53
C THR A 48 23.23 -2.47 11.49
N LYS A 49 22.78 -3.24 10.50
CA LYS A 49 23.57 -3.78 9.39
C LYS A 49 22.73 -3.92 8.12
N PRO A 50 23.36 -4.07 6.93
CA PRO A 50 22.64 -4.37 5.69
C PRO A 50 21.81 -5.65 5.79
N ASN A 51 20.70 -5.67 5.06
CA ASN A 51 19.79 -6.80 4.95
C ASN A 51 19.07 -7.24 6.24
N GLU A 52 19.10 -6.40 7.27
CA GLU A 52 18.37 -6.65 8.52
C GLU A 52 16.91 -6.20 8.43
N VAL A 53 16.68 -5.00 7.90
CA VAL A 53 15.34 -4.45 7.72
C VAL A 53 15.21 -3.84 6.33
N TRP A 54 14.27 -4.34 5.58
CA TRP A 54 13.87 -3.76 4.29
C TRP A 54 12.53 -3.06 4.41
N THR A 55 12.33 -2.03 3.62
CA THR A 55 11.03 -1.38 3.44
C THR A 55 10.54 -1.62 2.03
N TRP A 56 9.24 -1.82 1.91
CA TRP A 56 8.55 -2.12 0.67
C TRP A 56 7.40 -1.17 0.43
N ASP A 57 7.20 -0.81 -0.81
CA ASP A 57 6.01 -0.08 -1.24
C ASP A 57 5.81 -0.19 -2.75
N ILE A 58 4.60 0.15 -3.24
CA ILE A 58 4.24 0.20 -4.65
C ILE A 58 3.88 1.63 -5.02
N SER A 59 4.51 2.15 -6.07
CA SER A 59 4.19 3.47 -6.60
C SER A 59 3.59 3.39 -8.00
N TYR A 60 2.68 4.32 -8.30
CA TYR A 60 2.07 4.43 -9.62
C TYR A 60 2.97 5.25 -10.56
N LEU A 61 3.26 4.70 -11.74
CA LEU A 61 3.93 5.37 -12.84
C LEU A 61 2.87 5.77 -13.86
N ALA A 62 2.61 7.06 -13.99
CA ALA A 62 1.60 7.58 -14.91
C ALA A 62 1.95 7.23 -16.36
N THR A 63 0.95 6.81 -17.14
CA THR A 63 1.09 6.62 -18.58
C THR A 63 0.59 7.85 -19.34
N GLN A 64 0.87 7.92 -20.64
CA GLN A 64 0.32 8.97 -21.52
C GLN A 64 -1.22 8.90 -21.61
N THR A 65 -1.83 7.78 -21.27
CA THR A 65 -3.28 7.62 -21.24
C THR A 65 -3.80 7.95 -19.85
N ARG A 66 -4.62 8.98 -19.73
CA ARG A 66 -5.18 9.42 -18.45
C ARG A 66 -5.95 8.28 -17.76
N GLY A 67 -5.62 8.04 -16.48
CA GLY A 67 -6.24 7.01 -15.67
C GLY A 67 -5.60 5.63 -15.78
N LEU A 68 -4.66 5.41 -16.70
CA LEU A 68 -3.83 4.20 -16.74
C LEU A 68 -2.49 4.44 -16.06
N HIS A 69 -2.00 3.41 -15.37
CA HIS A 69 -0.74 3.46 -14.64
C HIS A 69 -0.02 2.12 -14.76
N PHE A 70 1.31 2.17 -14.72
CA PHE A 70 2.14 1.02 -14.37
C PHE A 70 2.45 1.06 -12.88
N TYR A 71 2.90 -0.05 -12.34
CA TYR A 71 3.13 -0.24 -10.91
C TYR A 71 4.61 -0.51 -10.69
N LEU A 72 5.30 0.41 -10.02
CA LEU A 72 6.68 0.24 -9.60
C LEU A 72 6.71 -0.40 -8.22
N TYR A 73 7.13 -1.64 -8.16
CA TYR A 73 7.38 -2.39 -6.95
C TYR A 73 8.81 -2.11 -6.49
N MET A 74 9.00 -1.65 -5.27
CA MET A 74 10.32 -1.27 -4.79
C MET A 74 10.57 -1.79 -3.38
N ILE A 75 11.77 -2.35 -3.20
CA ILE A 75 12.28 -2.80 -1.90
C ILE A 75 13.59 -2.07 -1.63
N VAL A 76 13.72 -1.50 -0.45
CA VAL A 76 14.89 -0.71 -0.04
C VAL A 76 15.42 -1.21 1.29
N ASP A 77 16.71 -1.42 1.38
CA ASP A 77 17.38 -1.68 2.64
C ASP A 77 17.47 -0.39 3.47
N ILE A 78 16.92 -0.42 4.69
CA ILE A 78 16.85 0.77 5.55
C ILE A 78 18.24 1.23 6.00
N PHE A 79 19.16 0.31 6.21
CA PHE A 79 20.51 0.63 6.68
C PHE A 79 21.36 1.28 5.59
N SER A 80 21.53 0.58 4.47
CA SER A 80 22.41 1.02 3.38
C SER A 80 21.77 2.04 2.43
N ARG A 81 20.42 2.16 2.46
CA ARG A 81 19.62 2.92 1.50
C ARG A 81 19.65 2.33 0.08
N LYS A 82 20.22 1.15 -0.09
CA LYS A 82 20.26 0.46 -1.36
C LYS A 82 18.88 0.00 -1.77
N ILE A 83 18.54 0.21 -3.03
CA ILE A 83 17.38 -0.41 -3.66
C ILE A 83 17.77 -1.85 -3.96
N VAL A 84 17.19 -2.80 -3.24
CA VAL A 84 17.47 -4.23 -3.38
C VAL A 84 16.52 -4.92 -4.35
N GLY A 85 15.44 -4.25 -4.73
CA GLY A 85 14.51 -4.68 -5.76
C GLY A 85 13.72 -3.52 -6.33
N ALA A 86 13.66 -3.41 -7.66
CA ALA A 86 12.83 -2.44 -8.37
C ALA A 86 12.35 -3.05 -9.68
N GLU A 87 11.04 -3.30 -9.80
CA GLU A 87 10.45 -3.90 -10.99
C GLU A 87 9.13 -3.23 -11.36
N VAL A 88 8.84 -3.14 -12.66
CA VAL A 88 7.63 -2.49 -13.19
C VAL A 88 6.69 -3.52 -13.80
N TYR A 89 5.43 -3.44 -13.41
CA TYR A 89 4.34 -4.30 -13.90
C TYR A 89 3.13 -3.48 -14.32
N ASP A 90 2.22 -4.12 -15.04
CA ASP A 90 0.93 -3.57 -15.49
C ASP A 90 -0.22 -3.82 -14.52
N GLN A 91 0.03 -4.60 -13.47
CA GLN A 91 -0.97 -4.99 -12.48
C GLN A 91 -0.38 -4.94 -11.06
N GLU A 92 -1.27 -4.77 -10.07
CA GLU A 92 -0.93 -4.83 -8.66
C GLU A 92 -1.40 -6.17 -8.07
N LEU A 93 -0.49 -7.15 -8.01
CA LEU A 93 -0.77 -8.53 -7.60
C LEU A 93 0.22 -9.03 -6.55
N GLY A 94 -0.26 -9.89 -5.64
CA GLY A 94 0.57 -10.52 -4.62
C GLY A 94 1.62 -11.49 -5.18
N GLU A 95 1.35 -12.13 -6.30
CA GLU A 95 2.28 -13.02 -7.02
C GLU A 95 3.49 -12.25 -7.57
N LEU A 96 3.25 -11.05 -8.11
CA LEU A 96 4.30 -10.16 -8.59
C LEU A 96 5.14 -9.65 -7.43
N ALA A 97 4.50 -9.26 -6.33
CA ALA A 97 5.15 -8.89 -5.09
C ALA A 97 6.08 -10.01 -4.56
N ALA A 98 5.58 -11.24 -4.53
CA ALA A 98 6.34 -12.41 -4.11
C ALA A 98 7.55 -12.69 -5.03
N THR A 99 7.40 -12.44 -6.33
CA THR A 99 8.48 -12.59 -7.32
C THR A 99 9.58 -11.56 -7.09
N VAL A 100 9.23 -10.29 -6.91
CA VAL A 100 10.20 -9.21 -6.62
C VAL A 100 10.95 -9.51 -5.32
N LEU A 101 10.24 -9.89 -4.25
CA LEU A 101 10.86 -10.26 -2.99
C LEU A 101 11.86 -11.42 -3.15
N GLN A 102 11.46 -12.48 -3.86
CA GLN A 102 12.31 -13.65 -4.08
C GLN A 102 13.60 -13.28 -4.81
N ARG A 103 13.51 -12.47 -5.88
CA ARG A 103 14.67 -12.01 -6.64
C ARG A 103 15.59 -11.14 -5.78
N SER A 104 15.03 -10.23 -4.98
CA SER A 104 15.79 -9.39 -4.07
C SER A 104 16.55 -10.20 -3.03
N VAL A 105 15.91 -11.18 -2.37
CA VAL A 105 16.55 -12.06 -1.39
C VAL A 105 17.67 -12.88 -2.02
N TRP A 106 17.50 -13.37 -3.25
CA TRP A 106 18.54 -14.12 -3.95
C TRP A 106 19.70 -13.24 -4.39
N SER A 107 19.43 -12.06 -4.92
CA SER A 107 20.45 -11.09 -5.34
C SER A 107 21.32 -10.66 -4.16
N GLU A 108 20.70 -10.39 -3.01
CA GLU A 108 21.40 -9.99 -1.79
C GLU A 108 21.96 -11.20 -1.00
N LYS A 109 21.72 -12.45 -1.44
CA LYS A 109 22.19 -13.70 -0.83
C LYS A 109 21.81 -13.86 0.65
N CYS A 110 20.68 -13.28 1.07
CA CYS A 110 20.24 -13.26 2.47
C CYS A 110 19.11 -14.24 2.79
N VAL A 111 19.02 -15.36 2.08
CA VAL A 111 18.03 -16.41 2.34
C VAL A 111 18.16 -16.94 3.77
N LYS A 112 17.04 -16.90 4.53
CA LYS A 112 16.95 -17.36 5.93
C LYS A 112 17.89 -16.64 6.92
N GLU A 113 18.33 -15.45 6.61
CA GLU A 113 19.16 -14.64 7.52
C GLU A 113 18.35 -13.81 8.51
N GLY A 114 17.01 -13.92 8.50
CA GLY A 114 16.12 -13.21 9.43
C GLY A 114 15.80 -11.77 9.03
N THR A 115 15.89 -11.46 7.73
CA THR A 115 15.47 -10.15 7.19
C THR A 115 14.02 -9.85 7.55
N THR A 116 13.75 -8.62 7.99
CA THR A 116 12.40 -8.13 8.24
C THR A 116 11.94 -7.24 7.09
N LEU A 117 10.80 -7.53 6.48
CA LEU A 117 10.18 -6.69 5.46
C LEU A 117 9.08 -5.85 6.09
N HIS A 118 9.30 -4.53 6.15
CA HIS A 118 8.32 -3.56 6.64
C HIS A 118 7.52 -2.96 5.47
N SER A 119 6.21 -2.93 5.60
CA SER A 119 5.31 -2.42 4.57
C SER A 119 4.10 -1.70 5.15
N ASP A 120 3.34 -1.05 4.29
CA ASP A 120 1.97 -0.69 4.59
C ASP A 120 1.05 -1.93 4.67
N ASN A 121 -0.25 -1.70 4.85
CA ASN A 121 -1.26 -2.77 4.90
C ASN A 121 -1.89 -3.05 3.53
N GLY A 122 -1.19 -2.80 2.42
CA GLY A 122 -1.66 -3.02 1.07
C GLY A 122 -2.08 -4.47 0.79
N ALA A 123 -3.05 -4.64 -0.12
CA ALA A 123 -3.57 -5.96 -0.46
C ALA A 123 -2.49 -6.94 -0.96
N PRO A 124 -1.52 -6.56 -1.82
CA PRO A 124 -0.46 -7.46 -2.27
C PRO A 124 0.35 -8.05 -1.12
N MET A 125 0.67 -7.25 -0.10
CA MET A 125 1.47 -7.68 1.05
C MET A 125 0.73 -8.66 1.96
N ARG A 126 -0.60 -8.57 2.00
CA ARG A 126 -1.46 -9.44 2.80
C ARG A 126 -1.93 -10.68 2.05
N SER A 127 -1.58 -10.82 0.78
CA SER A 127 -1.95 -11.99 -0.02
C SER A 127 -1.33 -13.26 0.55
N PHE A 128 -2.05 -14.38 0.42
CA PHE A 128 -1.56 -15.69 0.86
C PHE A 128 -0.25 -16.06 0.16
N THR A 129 -0.14 -15.76 -1.15
CA THR A 129 1.06 -16.02 -1.95
C THR A 129 2.27 -15.29 -1.40
N MET A 130 2.14 -14.00 -1.08
CA MET A 130 3.21 -13.20 -0.50
C MET A 130 3.61 -13.73 0.88
N GLN A 131 2.64 -14.02 1.74
CA GLN A 131 2.90 -14.55 3.09
C GLN A 131 3.58 -15.93 3.05
N ALA A 132 3.17 -16.82 2.14
CA ALA A 132 3.82 -18.10 1.94
C ALA A 132 5.28 -17.91 1.49
N LYS A 133 5.50 -17.05 0.48
CA LYS A 133 6.84 -16.75 -0.03
C LYS A 133 7.77 -16.16 1.04
N MET A 134 7.28 -15.26 1.88
CA MET A 134 8.06 -14.71 3.00
C MET A 134 8.51 -15.80 3.97
N ARG A 135 7.61 -16.74 4.33
CA ARG A 135 7.96 -17.89 5.19
C ARG A 135 9.02 -18.80 4.56
N ASP A 136 8.86 -19.10 3.26
CA ASP A 136 9.81 -19.95 2.52
C ASP A 136 11.21 -19.34 2.49
N LEU A 137 11.29 -18.02 2.34
CA LEU A 137 12.54 -17.26 2.28
C LEU A 137 13.11 -16.92 3.67
N GLY A 138 12.35 -17.16 4.74
CA GLY A 138 12.75 -16.79 6.11
C GLY A 138 12.70 -15.29 6.37
N VAL A 139 11.82 -14.56 5.66
CA VAL A 139 11.61 -13.12 5.82
C VAL A 139 10.46 -12.86 6.79
N ALA A 140 10.71 -12.10 7.85
CA ALA A 140 9.69 -11.71 8.80
C ALA A 140 8.87 -10.52 8.26
N SER A 141 7.56 -10.49 8.54
CA SER A 141 6.69 -9.38 8.16
C SER A 141 6.54 -8.36 9.30
N SER A 142 6.57 -7.08 8.94
CA SER A 142 6.23 -5.96 9.82
C SER A 142 5.31 -5.00 9.07
N TYR A 143 4.29 -4.47 9.75
CA TYR A 143 3.28 -3.62 9.11
C TYR A 143 3.13 -2.29 9.81
N SER A 144 2.93 -1.24 9.01
CA SER A 144 2.50 0.08 9.47
C SER A 144 1.14 0.01 10.14
N ARG A 145 0.84 0.96 11.01
CA ARG A 145 -0.52 1.10 11.56
C ARG A 145 -1.50 1.48 10.46
N PRO A 146 -2.73 0.94 10.50
CA PRO A 146 -3.75 1.32 9.52
C PRO A 146 -3.99 2.85 9.52
N ARG A 147 -3.93 3.46 8.34
CA ARG A 147 -4.15 4.91 8.10
C ARG A 147 -3.14 5.84 8.78
N VAL A 148 -1.91 5.37 9.00
CA VAL A 148 -0.80 6.20 9.50
C VAL A 148 0.32 6.14 8.48
N SER A 149 0.44 7.18 7.65
CA SER A 149 1.46 7.27 6.59
C SER A 149 2.88 7.37 7.16
N ASN A 150 3.07 8.05 8.27
CA ASN A 150 4.40 8.29 8.86
C ASN A 150 5.10 7.03 9.41
N ASP A 151 4.50 5.86 9.29
CA ASP A 151 5.12 4.61 9.76
C ASP A 151 6.06 3.98 8.70
N ASN A 152 6.05 4.49 7.44
CA ASN A 152 6.98 4.06 6.37
C ASN A 152 7.68 5.24 5.67
N PRO A 153 8.41 6.10 6.42
CA PRO A 153 8.96 7.35 5.88
C PRO A 153 10.05 7.13 4.82
N TYR A 154 10.71 5.97 4.82
CA TYR A 154 11.80 5.68 3.89
C TYR A 154 11.30 5.45 2.47
N SER A 155 10.25 4.65 2.31
CA SER A 155 9.63 4.42 1.00
C SER A 155 9.01 5.71 0.48
N GLU A 156 8.29 6.46 1.33
CA GLU A 156 7.66 7.73 0.93
C GLU A 156 8.70 8.74 0.45
N ALA A 157 9.83 8.89 1.16
CA ALA A 157 10.90 9.80 0.76
C ALA A 157 11.52 9.38 -0.57
N LEU A 158 11.75 8.08 -0.78
CA LEU A 158 12.33 7.57 -2.02
C LEU A 158 11.38 7.75 -3.20
N PHE A 159 10.10 7.42 -3.06
CA PHE A 159 9.12 7.65 -4.13
C PHE A 159 8.94 9.13 -4.47
N ARG A 160 9.05 10.00 -3.48
CA ARG A 160 9.07 11.43 -3.73
C ARG A 160 10.28 11.79 -4.60
N THR A 161 11.49 11.35 -4.25
CA THR A 161 12.71 11.58 -5.04
C THR A 161 12.56 11.01 -6.46
N THR A 162 12.00 9.82 -6.60
CA THR A 162 11.73 9.17 -7.88
C THR A 162 10.82 10.02 -8.77
N LYS A 163 9.67 10.47 -8.24
CA LYS A 163 8.69 11.28 -8.98
C LYS A 163 9.19 12.69 -9.35
N TYR A 164 10.15 13.21 -8.61
CA TYR A 164 10.79 14.51 -8.88
C TYR A 164 12.16 14.37 -9.57
N HIS A 165 12.51 13.17 -10.04
CA HIS A 165 13.74 12.97 -10.78
C HIS A 165 13.73 13.77 -12.09
N HIS A 166 14.85 14.39 -12.45
CA HIS A 166 14.94 15.28 -13.61
C HIS A 166 14.58 14.60 -14.93
N SER A 167 14.80 13.29 -15.05
CA SER A 167 14.44 12.48 -16.22
C SER A 167 13.01 11.91 -16.19
N TRP A 168 12.19 12.30 -15.19
CA TRP A 168 10.80 11.84 -15.13
C TRP A 168 10.03 12.34 -16.38
N PRO A 169 9.36 11.44 -17.13
CA PRO A 169 8.62 11.84 -18.33
C PRO A 169 7.41 12.69 -17.98
N LYS A 170 7.39 13.95 -18.45
CA LYS A 170 6.32 14.92 -18.15
C LYS A 170 4.95 14.47 -18.62
N ASP A 171 4.90 13.76 -19.75
CA ASP A 171 3.66 13.28 -20.37
C ASP A 171 3.30 11.85 -19.96
N GLY A 172 4.08 11.25 -19.02
CA GLY A 172 3.94 9.85 -18.63
C GLY A 172 4.65 8.88 -19.59
N PHE A 173 4.71 7.61 -19.18
CA PHE A 173 5.38 6.55 -19.92
C PHE A 173 4.53 6.05 -21.09
N LYS A 174 5.15 5.81 -22.26
CA LYS A 174 4.45 5.36 -23.48
C LYS A 174 3.98 3.91 -23.35
N ASN A 175 4.83 3.07 -22.80
CA ASN A 175 4.58 1.64 -22.62
C ASN A 175 5.40 1.11 -21.45
N ILE A 176 5.17 -0.16 -21.08
CA ILE A 176 5.84 -0.78 -19.93
C ILE A 176 7.35 -0.97 -20.14
N ALA A 177 7.81 -1.16 -21.38
CA ALA A 177 9.23 -1.29 -21.69
C ALA A 177 9.98 0.02 -21.42
N ASP A 178 9.40 1.15 -21.85
CA ASP A 178 9.88 2.50 -21.59
C ASP A 178 10.00 2.78 -20.08
N ALA A 179 8.99 2.37 -19.32
CA ALA A 179 9.01 2.50 -17.85
C ALA A 179 10.08 1.62 -17.17
N ARG A 180 10.29 0.41 -17.69
CA ARG A 180 11.33 -0.50 -17.18
C ARG A 180 12.74 0.01 -17.49
N GLU A 181 12.97 0.49 -18.71
CA GLU A 181 14.25 1.11 -19.10
C GLU A 181 14.56 2.28 -18.19
N TRP A 182 13.61 3.20 -18.02
CA TRP A 182 13.78 4.35 -17.13
C TRP A 182 14.10 3.94 -15.68
N VAL A 183 13.41 2.92 -15.12
CA VAL A 183 13.67 2.42 -13.76
C VAL A 183 15.06 1.81 -13.66
N THR A 184 15.52 1.10 -14.70
CA THR A 184 16.88 0.55 -14.76
C THR A 184 17.93 1.65 -14.76
N ASP A 185 17.75 2.69 -15.59
CA ASP A 185 18.69 3.81 -15.71
C ASP A 185 18.80 4.65 -14.42
N VAL A 186 17.70 4.77 -13.68
CA VAL A 186 17.65 5.60 -12.46
C VAL A 186 18.12 4.86 -11.20
N PHE A 187 17.92 3.52 -11.14
CA PHE A 187 18.11 2.76 -9.89
C PHE A 187 19.16 1.64 -9.98
N GLN A 188 19.76 1.37 -11.11
CA GLN A 188 20.84 0.42 -11.31
C GLN A 188 22.12 1.13 -11.76
#